data_ec86a82da7cd165179dcb59d18f7c964
#
_entry.id   ec86a82da7cd165179dcb59d18f7c964
#
_cell.length_a   1.000
_cell.length_b   1.000
_cell.length_c   1.000
_cell.angle_alpha   90.00
_cell.angle_beta   90.00
_cell.angle_gamma   90.00
#
_symmetry.space_group_name_H-M   'P 1'
#
loop_
_entity.id
_entity.type
_entity.pdbx_description
1 polymer ?
#
loop_
_entity_poly.entity_id
_entity_poly.type
_entity_poly.pdbx_seq_one_letter_code
_entity_poly.pdbx_strand_id
1 'polypeptide(L)'
;GKRVVVSGSGNVAIYATEKAQQLGATVVAVSDSSGYVVDEAGIDVALLKDVKEVRRGRVSDYAAERPGAVFVADGSIWDVPCDVALPCATQNELPLSGVQSLIKNGVQLVAEGANMPTTPEAIEALQAAGVAYAPGKASNAGGVATSGLEMQQNSGRTQWAFEETDAKLHQIMVDIHANTVATAEEYGVAGDYVAGANLAGFRKV
;
A
#
# COMPACT_ATOMS: atom_id res chain seq x y z
N GLY A 1 15.21 -7.67 0.87
CA GLY A 1 15.01 -7.15 -0.40
C GLY A 1 13.83 -7.72 -1.16
N LYS A 2 12.58 -7.41 -0.77
CA LYS A 2 11.39 -7.73 -1.59
C LYS A 2 11.22 -6.67 -2.67
N ARG A 3 10.82 -7.10 -3.84
CA ARG A 3 10.49 -6.25 -4.98
C ARG A 3 9.04 -5.78 -4.85
N VAL A 4 8.81 -4.48 -4.84
CA VAL A 4 7.49 -3.87 -4.56
C VAL A 4 7.06 -2.98 -5.71
N VAL A 5 5.77 -3.03 -6.02
CA VAL A 5 5.08 -2.13 -6.96
C VAL A 5 4.03 -1.34 -6.19
N VAL A 6 3.98 -0.04 -6.40
CA VAL A 6 3.04 0.88 -5.74
C VAL A 6 2.25 1.64 -6.80
N SER A 7 0.94 1.48 -6.85
CA SER A 7 0.13 2.33 -7.73
C SER A 7 -0.09 3.71 -7.13
N GLY A 8 -0.19 4.71 -8.00
CA GLY A 8 -0.30 6.09 -7.58
C GLY A 8 1.05 6.78 -7.34
N SER A 9 0.98 8.06 -7.10
CA SER A 9 2.10 8.95 -6.76
C SER A 9 1.64 10.15 -5.91
N GLY A 10 0.50 10.00 -5.24
CA GLY A 10 0.01 10.92 -4.21
C GLY A 10 0.56 10.56 -2.83
N ASN A 11 0.06 11.23 -1.78
CA ASN A 11 0.55 11.05 -0.41
C ASN A 11 0.62 9.58 0.02
N VAL A 12 -0.46 8.81 -0.18
CA VAL A 12 -0.48 7.40 0.22
C VAL A 12 0.63 6.62 -0.47
N ALA A 13 0.78 6.77 -1.79
CA ALA A 13 1.79 6.05 -2.56
C ALA A 13 3.22 6.46 -2.21
N ILE A 14 3.48 7.77 -2.04
CA ILE A 14 4.80 8.29 -1.69
C ILE A 14 5.25 7.75 -0.32
N TYR A 15 4.39 7.83 0.69
CA TYR A 15 4.75 7.38 2.04
C TYR A 15 4.74 5.85 2.18
N ALA A 16 3.92 5.13 1.40
CA ALA A 16 4.02 3.68 1.28
C ALA A 16 5.36 3.26 0.65
N THR A 17 5.80 3.97 -0.40
CA THR A 17 7.11 3.76 -1.03
C THR A 17 8.25 4.00 -0.03
N GLU A 18 8.23 5.13 0.68
CA GLU A 18 9.24 5.48 1.68
C GLU A 18 9.31 4.43 2.79
N LYS A 19 8.16 4.04 3.36
CA LYS A 19 8.11 3.05 4.43
C LYS A 19 8.56 1.65 3.95
N ALA A 20 8.16 1.22 2.75
CA ALA A 20 8.61 -0.04 2.18
C ALA A 20 10.14 -0.09 2.04
N GLN A 21 10.76 1.01 1.59
CA GLN A 21 12.21 1.12 1.48
C GLN A 21 12.90 1.15 2.84
N GLN A 22 12.34 1.85 3.84
CA GLN A 22 12.84 1.82 5.22
C GLN A 22 12.83 0.40 5.81
N LEU A 23 11.87 -0.43 5.40
CA LEU A 23 11.76 -1.85 5.78
C LEU A 23 12.65 -2.78 4.93
N GLY A 24 13.49 -2.24 4.05
CA GLY A 24 14.46 -2.99 3.25
C GLY A 24 13.92 -3.57 1.95
N ALA A 25 12.75 -3.11 1.48
CA ALA A 25 12.24 -3.47 0.16
C ALA A 25 12.83 -2.57 -0.94
N THR A 26 12.77 -3.03 -2.19
CA THR A 26 13.06 -2.23 -3.37
C THR A 26 11.74 -1.91 -4.08
N VAL A 27 11.29 -0.66 -4.02
CA VAL A 27 10.12 -0.23 -4.78
C VAL A 27 10.57 0.10 -6.20
N VAL A 28 10.11 -0.69 -7.16
CA VAL A 28 10.59 -0.63 -8.55
C VAL A 28 9.65 0.09 -9.49
N ALA A 29 8.40 0.34 -9.10
CA ALA A 29 7.46 1.05 -9.96
C ALA A 29 6.47 1.87 -9.15
N VAL A 30 6.12 3.04 -9.71
CA VAL A 30 5.02 3.91 -9.26
C VAL A 30 4.24 4.40 -10.48
N SER A 31 2.97 4.81 -10.29
CA SER A 31 2.10 5.25 -11.39
C SER A 31 1.40 6.57 -11.10
N ASP A 32 0.88 7.18 -12.15
CA ASP A 32 -0.18 8.19 -12.07
C ASP A 32 -1.15 8.03 -13.25
N SER A 33 -2.04 9.01 -13.44
CA SER A 33 -3.04 8.96 -14.52
C SER A 33 -2.44 9.06 -15.94
N SER A 34 -1.13 9.32 -16.09
CA SER A 34 -0.45 9.37 -17.38
C SER A 34 0.25 8.06 -17.75
N GLY A 35 0.40 7.14 -16.81
CA GLY A 35 1.12 5.89 -16.99
C GLY A 35 1.88 5.48 -15.74
N TYR A 36 2.92 4.69 -15.91
CA TYR A 36 3.78 4.28 -14.80
C TYR A 36 5.26 4.39 -15.18
N VAL A 37 6.10 4.48 -14.15
CA VAL A 37 7.55 4.45 -14.29
C VAL A 37 8.10 3.19 -13.63
N VAL A 38 9.08 2.56 -14.29
CA VAL A 38 9.87 1.45 -13.74
C VAL A 38 11.30 1.94 -13.53
N ASP A 39 11.81 1.80 -12.31
CA ASP A 39 13.20 2.05 -11.94
C ASP A 39 13.74 0.80 -11.23
N GLU A 40 14.50 0.00 -11.93
CA GLU A 40 15.06 -1.26 -11.40
C GLU A 40 16.04 -1.05 -10.24
N ALA A 41 16.64 0.13 -10.15
CA ALA A 41 17.52 0.50 -9.03
C ALA A 41 16.73 0.88 -7.76
N GLY A 42 15.41 1.01 -7.89
CA GLY A 42 14.50 1.47 -6.85
C GLY A 42 14.16 2.96 -6.98
N ILE A 43 12.90 3.26 -6.74
CA ILE A 43 12.36 4.62 -6.83
C ILE A 43 13.11 5.55 -5.88
N ASP A 44 13.63 6.65 -6.42
CA ASP A 44 14.20 7.76 -5.64
C ASP A 44 13.05 8.58 -5.04
N VAL A 45 12.81 8.41 -3.75
CA VAL A 45 11.69 9.06 -3.04
C VAL A 45 11.88 10.58 -3.01
N ALA A 46 13.11 11.08 -2.92
CA ALA A 46 13.36 12.52 -2.88
C ALA A 46 13.01 13.17 -4.23
N LEU A 47 13.42 12.56 -5.34
CA LEU A 47 13.06 13.02 -6.67
C LEU A 47 11.54 12.87 -6.90
N LEU A 48 10.93 11.76 -6.46
CA LEU A 48 9.48 11.58 -6.60
C LEU A 48 8.70 12.67 -5.85
N LYS A 49 9.10 13.00 -4.62
CA LYS A 49 8.51 14.10 -3.83
C LYS A 49 8.69 15.45 -4.54
N ASP A 50 9.86 15.74 -5.03
CA ASP A 50 10.12 17.00 -5.77
C ASP A 50 9.21 17.10 -7.01
N VAL A 51 9.15 16.05 -7.83
CA VAL A 51 8.28 16.01 -9.01
C VAL A 51 6.82 16.18 -8.64
N LYS A 52 6.32 15.46 -7.63
CA LYS A 52 4.87 15.38 -7.34
C LYS A 52 4.37 16.48 -6.41
N GLU A 53 5.11 16.81 -5.35
CA GLU A 53 4.67 17.73 -4.32
C GLU A 53 5.09 19.16 -4.61
N VAL A 54 6.33 19.37 -5.10
CA VAL A 54 6.87 20.70 -5.37
C VAL A 54 6.47 21.19 -6.76
N ARG A 55 6.84 20.44 -7.78
CA ARG A 55 6.61 20.83 -9.19
C ARG A 55 5.21 20.46 -9.72
N ARG A 56 4.48 19.59 -9.02
CA ARG A 56 3.16 19.07 -9.42
C ARG A 56 3.17 18.42 -10.80
N GLY A 57 4.30 17.82 -11.15
CA GLY A 57 4.55 17.13 -12.41
C GLY A 57 3.95 15.72 -12.48
N ARG A 58 4.36 14.99 -13.51
CA ARG A 58 3.94 13.61 -13.78
C ARG A 58 5.09 12.63 -13.52
N VAL A 59 4.77 11.33 -13.41
CA VAL A 59 5.82 10.29 -13.29
C VAL A 59 6.69 10.18 -14.55
N SER A 60 6.23 10.69 -15.69
CA SER A 60 7.05 10.87 -16.90
C SER A 60 8.21 11.86 -16.68
N ASP A 61 8.01 12.91 -15.85
CA ASP A 61 9.04 13.89 -15.54
C ASP A 61 10.12 13.26 -14.65
N TYR A 62 9.70 12.39 -13.71
CA TYR A 62 10.62 11.56 -12.94
C TYR A 62 11.53 10.73 -13.86
N ALA A 63 10.94 10.02 -14.83
CA ALA A 63 11.71 9.18 -15.75
C ALA A 63 12.68 10.00 -16.62
N ALA A 64 12.31 11.23 -16.97
CA ALA A 64 13.18 12.12 -17.75
C ALA A 64 14.46 12.55 -16.99
N GLU A 65 14.42 12.58 -15.66
CA GLU A 65 15.52 13.02 -14.80
C GLU A 65 16.28 11.87 -14.13
N ARG A 66 15.70 10.66 -14.13
CA ARG A 66 16.28 9.48 -13.48
C ARG A 66 16.92 8.54 -14.50
N PRO A 67 18.27 8.50 -14.58
CA PRO A 67 18.95 7.57 -15.49
C PRO A 67 18.59 6.12 -15.22
N GLY A 68 18.15 5.41 -16.26
CA GLY A 68 17.73 4.00 -16.16
C GLY A 68 16.25 3.78 -15.83
N ALA A 69 15.53 4.81 -15.43
CA ALA A 69 14.08 4.73 -15.28
C ALA A 69 13.38 4.76 -16.64
N VAL A 70 12.34 3.95 -16.79
CA VAL A 70 11.56 3.83 -18.05
C VAL A 70 10.11 4.22 -17.76
N PHE A 71 9.62 5.22 -18.49
CA PHE A 71 8.20 5.58 -18.46
C PHE A 71 7.41 4.78 -19.50
N VAL A 72 6.26 4.26 -19.10
CA VAL A 72 5.32 3.53 -19.94
C VAL A 72 3.97 4.25 -19.89
N ALA A 73 3.57 4.85 -21.02
CA ALA A 73 2.32 5.61 -21.13
C ALA A 73 1.08 4.72 -21.17
N ASP A 74 1.19 3.59 -21.89
CA ASP A 74 0.09 2.65 -22.06
C ASP A 74 0.46 1.31 -21.44
N GLY A 75 -0.44 0.76 -20.62
CA GLY A 75 -0.24 -0.51 -19.96
C GLY A 75 -0.69 -0.49 -18.49
N SER A 76 -0.57 -1.63 -17.86
CA SER A 76 -0.93 -1.81 -16.45
C SER A 76 0.33 -1.89 -15.60
N ILE A 77 0.42 -1.09 -14.54
CA ILE A 77 1.49 -1.22 -13.55
C ILE A 77 1.52 -2.63 -12.91
N TRP A 78 0.38 -3.32 -12.93
CA TRP A 78 0.24 -4.69 -12.42
C TRP A 78 0.91 -5.76 -13.30
N ASP A 79 1.38 -5.40 -14.50
CA ASP A 79 2.17 -6.29 -15.36
C ASP A 79 3.66 -6.30 -14.94
N VAL A 80 4.09 -5.38 -14.10
CA VAL A 80 5.47 -5.33 -13.58
C VAL A 80 5.67 -6.45 -12.56
N PRO A 81 6.64 -7.37 -12.75
CA PRO A 81 6.89 -8.44 -11.80
C PRO A 81 7.29 -7.91 -10.42
N CYS A 82 6.63 -8.42 -9.36
CA CYS A 82 6.90 -8.01 -7.98
C CYS A 82 6.56 -9.13 -6.99
N ASP A 83 7.15 -9.05 -5.79
CA ASP A 83 6.77 -9.88 -4.64
C ASP A 83 5.56 -9.30 -3.91
N VAL A 84 5.46 -7.97 -3.88
CA VAL A 84 4.41 -7.24 -3.13
C VAL A 84 3.82 -6.16 -4.02
N ALA A 85 2.49 -6.10 -4.06
CA ALA A 85 1.75 -5.04 -4.73
C ALA A 85 0.99 -4.18 -3.70
N LEU A 86 1.15 -2.87 -3.80
CA LEU A 86 0.51 -1.88 -2.92
C LEU A 86 -0.42 -0.97 -3.75
N PRO A 87 -1.71 -1.30 -3.85
CA PRO A 87 -2.68 -0.41 -4.48
C PRO A 87 -2.91 0.84 -3.64
N CYS A 88 -2.41 2.00 -4.10
CA CYS A 88 -2.37 3.26 -3.35
C CYS A 88 -2.96 4.46 -4.09
N ALA A 89 -3.62 4.26 -5.23
CA ALA A 89 -4.14 5.37 -6.04
C ALA A 89 -5.63 5.60 -5.80
N THR A 90 -6.48 4.76 -6.38
CA THR A 90 -7.92 5.00 -6.40
C THR A 90 -8.75 3.74 -6.19
N GLN A 91 -10.04 3.94 -5.93
CA GLN A 91 -11.01 2.86 -5.84
C GLN A 91 -11.09 2.07 -7.17
N ASN A 92 -11.22 0.74 -7.07
CA ASN A 92 -11.36 -0.18 -8.19
C ASN A 92 -10.22 -0.14 -9.24
N GLU A 93 -9.03 0.28 -8.84
CA GLU A 93 -7.86 0.36 -9.74
C GLU A 93 -7.20 -0.99 -10.03
N LEU A 94 -7.43 -1.99 -9.18
CA LEU A 94 -6.92 -3.35 -9.35
C LEU A 94 -8.07 -4.30 -9.73
N PRO A 95 -8.37 -4.43 -11.04
CA PRO A 95 -9.38 -5.34 -11.54
C PRO A 95 -8.85 -6.77 -11.63
N LEU A 96 -9.72 -7.72 -11.94
CA LEU A 96 -9.38 -9.13 -12.13
C LEU A 96 -8.22 -9.35 -13.11
N SER A 97 -8.17 -8.61 -14.23
CA SER A 97 -7.08 -8.72 -15.19
C SER A 97 -5.72 -8.34 -14.59
N GLY A 98 -5.66 -7.30 -13.76
CA GLY A 98 -4.46 -6.89 -13.05
C GLY A 98 -4.01 -7.95 -12.05
N VAL A 99 -4.94 -8.52 -11.29
CA VAL A 99 -4.65 -9.62 -10.36
C VAL A 99 -4.15 -10.86 -11.09
N GLN A 100 -4.72 -11.21 -12.24
CA GLN A 100 -4.22 -12.33 -13.05
C GLN A 100 -2.77 -12.13 -13.50
N SER A 101 -2.40 -10.89 -13.88
CA SER A 101 -1.00 -10.54 -14.19
C SER A 101 -0.11 -10.68 -12.95
N LEU A 102 -0.52 -10.17 -11.81
CA LEU A 102 0.23 -10.28 -10.55
C LEU A 102 0.45 -11.75 -10.14
N ILE A 103 -0.59 -12.57 -10.19
CA ILE A 103 -0.51 -14.02 -9.86
C ILE A 103 0.46 -14.72 -10.83
N LYS A 104 0.33 -14.47 -12.14
CA LYS A 104 1.22 -15.01 -13.15
C LYS A 104 2.68 -14.64 -12.90
N ASN A 105 2.92 -13.45 -12.39
CA ASN A 105 4.26 -12.93 -12.08
C ASN A 105 4.76 -13.34 -10.69
N GLY A 106 3.98 -14.12 -9.92
CA GLY A 106 4.41 -14.71 -8.65
C GLY A 106 4.29 -13.78 -7.45
N VAL A 107 3.35 -12.82 -7.46
CA VAL A 107 3.09 -11.96 -6.31
C VAL A 107 2.77 -12.79 -5.06
N GLN A 108 3.30 -12.38 -3.91
CA GLN A 108 3.12 -13.07 -2.62
C GLN A 108 2.14 -12.34 -1.71
N LEU A 109 2.06 -11.02 -1.83
CA LEU A 109 1.21 -10.17 -1.01
C LEU A 109 0.63 -9.02 -1.84
N VAL A 110 -0.66 -8.77 -1.65
CA VAL A 110 -1.32 -7.52 -2.03
C VAL A 110 -1.83 -6.85 -0.75
N ALA A 111 -1.41 -5.61 -0.49
CA ALA A 111 -1.84 -4.84 0.68
C ALA A 111 -2.37 -3.47 0.26
N GLU A 112 -3.62 -3.21 0.56
CA GLU A 112 -4.32 -2.00 0.13
C GLU A 112 -3.91 -0.77 0.94
N GLY A 113 -3.43 0.26 0.24
CA GLY A 113 -3.23 1.60 0.81
C GLY A 113 -4.41 2.53 0.52
N ALA A 114 -5.03 2.41 -0.64
CA ALA A 114 -6.24 3.14 -0.99
C ALA A 114 -7.50 2.51 -0.37
N ASN A 115 -8.64 3.19 -0.50
CA ASN A 115 -9.93 2.68 -0.08
C ASN A 115 -10.56 1.84 -1.21
N MET A 116 -10.79 0.56 -0.94
CA MET A 116 -11.40 -0.40 -1.88
C MET A 116 -10.77 -0.38 -3.28
N PRO A 117 -9.43 -0.47 -3.42
CA PRO A 117 -8.80 -0.42 -4.73
C PRO A 117 -8.97 -1.71 -5.53
N THR A 118 -9.15 -2.85 -4.85
CA THR A 118 -9.27 -4.17 -5.47
C THR A 118 -10.74 -4.53 -5.66
N THR A 119 -11.11 -4.97 -6.86
CA THR A 119 -12.50 -5.37 -7.13
C THR A 119 -12.84 -6.70 -6.45
N PRO A 120 -14.13 -6.97 -6.13
CA PRO A 120 -14.52 -8.19 -5.42
C PRO A 120 -14.04 -9.48 -6.10
N GLU A 121 -14.22 -9.61 -7.40
CA GLU A 121 -13.76 -10.76 -8.20
C GLU A 121 -12.23 -10.91 -8.21
N ALA A 122 -11.50 -9.79 -8.10
CA ALA A 122 -10.06 -9.78 -7.98
C ALA A 122 -9.60 -10.30 -6.60
N ILE A 123 -10.32 -9.94 -5.53
CA ILE A 123 -10.07 -10.46 -4.17
C ILE A 123 -10.26 -11.97 -4.13
N GLU A 124 -11.36 -12.46 -4.70
CA GLU A 124 -11.64 -13.92 -4.79
C GLU A 124 -10.52 -14.65 -5.54
N ALA A 125 -10.01 -14.07 -6.63
CA ALA A 125 -8.91 -14.66 -7.40
C ALA A 125 -7.59 -14.70 -6.60
N LEU A 126 -7.26 -13.66 -5.83
CA LEU A 126 -6.08 -13.64 -4.94
C LEU A 126 -6.18 -14.74 -3.88
N GLN A 127 -7.33 -14.84 -3.22
CA GLN A 127 -7.58 -15.85 -2.19
C GLN A 127 -7.49 -17.27 -2.77
N ALA A 128 -8.12 -17.51 -3.92
CA ALA A 128 -8.07 -18.80 -4.61
C ALA A 128 -6.65 -19.21 -5.04
N ALA A 129 -5.79 -18.24 -5.36
CA ALA A 129 -4.39 -18.46 -5.70
C ALA A 129 -3.47 -18.60 -4.48
N GLY A 130 -3.98 -18.43 -3.26
CA GLY A 130 -3.18 -18.48 -2.03
C GLY A 130 -2.26 -17.26 -1.83
N VAL A 131 -2.55 -16.15 -2.52
CA VAL A 131 -1.82 -14.89 -2.32
C VAL A 131 -2.32 -14.23 -1.05
N ALA A 132 -1.42 -13.78 -0.18
CA ALA A 132 -1.79 -13.03 1.01
C ALA A 132 -2.44 -11.70 0.59
N TYR A 133 -3.63 -11.42 1.12
CA TYR A 133 -4.34 -10.19 0.80
C TYR A 133 -4.74 -9.44 2.07
N ALA A 134 -4.22 -8.23 2.25
CA ALA A 134 -4.52 -7.35 3.37
C ALA A 134 -5.53 -6.27 2.95
N PRO A 135 -6.79 -6.35 3.44
CA PRO A 135 -7.84 -5.43 3.04
C PRO A 135 -7.61 -4.03 3.60
N GLY A 136 -7.99 -3.00 2.84
CA GLY A 136 -7.78 -1.58 3.19
C GLY A 136 -8.29 -1.21 4.57
N LYS A 137 -9.45 -1.73 4.98
CA LYS A 137 -10.03 -1.48 6.32
C LYS A 137 -9.09 -1.81 7.49
N ALA A 138 -8.07 -2.65 7.27
CA ALA A 138 -7.04 -2.96 8.26
C ALA A 138 -5.68 -2.36 7.83
N SER A 139 -5.24 -2.59 6.59
CA SER A 139 -3.92 -2.19 6.13
C SER A 139 -3.75 -0.67 5.97
N ASN A 140 -4.81 0.08 5.66
CA ASN A 140 -4.75 1.54 5.54
C ASN A 140 -5.24 2.31 6.79
N ALA A 141 -5.49 1.64 7.89
CA ALA A 141 -6.00 2.25 9.12
C ALA A 141 -5.06 3.29 9.74
N GLY A 142 -3.81 3.35 9.29
CA GLY A 142 -2.81 4.30 9.79
C GLY A 142 -3.22 5.77 9.62
N GLY A 143 -3.88 6.12 8.51
CA GLY A 143 -4.36 7.49 8.27
C GLY A 143 -5.39 7.93 9.31
N VAL A 144 -6.42 7.12 9.56
CA VAL A 144 -7.45 7.44 10.56
C VAL A 144 -6.90 7.35 11.99
N ALA A 145 -5.96 6.44 12.25
CA ALA A 145 -5.28 6.34 13.54
C ALA A 145 -4.50 7.63 13.85
N THR A 146 -3.76 8.15 12.88
CA THR A 146 -3.03 9.43 13.01
C THR A 146 -3.98 10.59 13.30
N SER A 147 -5.13 10.67 12.63
CA SER A 147 -6.15 11.68 12.94
C SER A 147 -6.68 11.53 14.38
N GLY A 148 -6.87 10.30 14.86
CA GLY A 148 -7.23 10.04 16.25
C GLY A 148 -6.16 10.52 17.25
N LEU A 149 -4.88 10.28 16.95
CA LEU A 149 -3.76 10.77 17.75
C LEU A 149 -3.68 12.30 17.76
N GLU A 150 -3.92 12.95 16.60
CA GLU A 150 -4.00 14.41 16.51
C GLU A 150 -5.14 14.99 17.38
N MET A 151 -6.32 14.39 17.30
CA MET A 151 -7.45 14.78 18.16
C MET A 151 -7.12 14.63 19.65
N GLN A 152 -6.40 13.59 20.03
CA GLN A 152 -5.96 13.37 21.41
C GLN A 152 -4.98 14.45 21.86
N GLN A 153 -3.99 14.81 21.05
CA GLN A 153 -3.07 15.90 21.35
C GLN A 153 -3.81 17.23 21.51
N ASN A 154 -4.73 17.55 20.61
CA ASN A 154 -5.51 18.77 20.63
C ASN A 154 -6.38 18.86 21.90
N SER A 155 -7.05 17.78 22.27
CA SER A 155 -7.90 17.71 23.47
C SER A 155 -7.07 17.83 24.74
N GLY A 156 -5.89 17.22 24.77
CA GLY A 156 -4.95 17.28 25.91
C GLY A 156 -4.12 18.55 25.95
N ARG A 157 -4.19 19.41 24.92
CA ARG A 157 -3.31 20.58 24.74
C ARG A 157 -1.84 20.22 24.85
N THR A 158 -1.48 19.04 24.31
CA THR A 158 -0.11 18.52 24.31
C THR A 158 0.47 18.55 22.91
N GLN A 159 1.80 18.53 22.83
CA GLN A 159 2.52 18.30 21.58
C GLN A 159 3.47 17.13 21.79
N TRP A 160 3.40 16.15 20.89
CA TRP A 160 4.32 15.02 20.90
C TRP A 160 5.40 15.23 19.86
N ALA A 161 6.59 14.73 20.12
CA ALA A 161 7.65 14.66 19.13
C ALA A 161 7.22 13.68 18.00
N PHE A 162 7.86 13.83 16.84
CA PHE A 162 7.58 12.94 15.70
C PHE A 162 7.77 11.47 16.08
N GLU A 163 8.86 11.16 16.77
CA GLU A 163 9.23 9.79 17.18
C GLU A 163 8.18 9.17 18.11
N GLU A 164 7.60 9.99 19.00
CA GLU A 164 6.53 9.53 19.89
C GLU A 164 5.25 9.20 19.11
N THR A 165 4.90 10.06 18.15
CA THR A 165 3.72 9.86 17.30
C THR A 165 3.91 8.64 16.39
N ASP A 166 5.09 8.49 15.76
CA ASP A 166 5.42 7.34 14.91
C ASP A 166 5.41 6.03 15.69
N ALA A 167 5.95 6.01 16.91
CA ALA A 167 5.92 4.83 17.78
C ALA A 167 4.50 4.43 18.17
N LYS A 168 3.62 5.39 18.50
CA LYS A 168 2.20 5.13 18.77
C LYS A 168 1.49 4.57 17.56
N LEU A 169 1.70 5.17 16.39
CA LEU A 169 1.12 4.69 15.14
C LEU A 169 1.60 3.28 14.80
N HIS A 170 2.90 3.02 14.92
CA HIS A 170 3.46 1.69 14.71
C HIS A 170 2.79 0.64 15.61
N GLN A 171 2.65 0.92 16.91
CA GLN A 171 2.00 0.01 17.84
C GLN A 171 0.53 -0.24 17.47
N ILE A 172 -0.22 0.79 17.09
CA ILE A 172 -1.61 0.66 16.64
C ILE A 172 -1.69 -0.30 15.43
N MET A 173 -0.81 -0.16 14.46
CA MET A 173 -0.80 -1.01 13.27
C MET A 173 -0.40 -2.46 13.60
N VAL A 174 0.54 -2.67 14.50
CA VAL A 174 0.90 -4.00 15.03
C VAL A 174 -0.30 -4.64 15.71
N ASP A 175 -1.02 -3.91 16.56
CA ASP A 175 -2.18 -4.41 17.30
C ASP A 175 -3.34 -4.74 16.36
N ILE A 176 -3.58 -3.93 15.32
CA ILE A 176 -4.60 -4.21 14.28
C ILE A 176 -4.27 -5.53 13.57
N HIS A 177 -3.02 -5.71 13.15
CA HIS A 177 -2.59 -6.94 12.48
C HIS A 177 -2.74 -8.15 13.42
N ALA A 178 -2.21 -8.07 14.64
CA ALA A 178 -2.29 -9.14 15.62
C ALA A 178 -3.74 -9.55 15.93
N ASN A 179 -4.64 -8.57 16.12
CA ASN A 179 -6.05 -8.83 16.36
C ASN A 179 -6.75 -9.45 15.15
N THR A 180 -6.39 -9.03 13.92
CA THR A 180 -6.92 -9.60 12.68
C THR A 180 -6.53 -11.07 12.55
N VAL A 181 -5.26 -11.39 12.78
CA VAL A 181 -4.73 -12.77 12.70
C VAL A 181 -5.37 -13.65 13.76
N ALA A 182 -5.33 -13.23 15.04
CA ALA A 182 -5.89 -13.99 16.14
C ALA A 182 -7.39 -14.25 15.96
N THR A 183 -8.14 -13.27 15.46
CA THR A 183 -9.57 -13.44 15.18
C THR A 183 -9.81 -14.44 14.04
N ALA A 184 -9.03 -14.39 12.95
CA ALA A 184 -9.14 -15.35 11.87
C ALA A 184 -8.86 -16.78 12.36
N GLU A 185 -7.86 -16.97 13.21
CA GLU A 185 -7.53 -18.27 13.83
C GLU A 185 -8.65 -18.76 14.75
N GLU A 186 -9.17 -17.91 15.62
CA GLU A 186 -10.26 -18.22 16.57
C GLU A 186 -11.52 -18.72 15.84
N TYR A 187 -11.82 -18.15 14.67
CA TYR A 187 -13.00 -18.52 13.87
C TYR A 187 -12.72 -19.58 12.79
N GLY A 188 -11.54 -20.21 12.82
CA GLY A 188 -11.20 -21.33 11.94
C GLY A 188 -10.93 -20.96 10.48
N VAL A 189 -10.62 -19.68 10.22
CA VAL A 189 -10.30 -19.14 8.89
C VAL A 189 -8.88 -18.55 8.87
N ALA A 190 -7.93 -19.24 9.47
CA ALA A 190 -6.54 -18.82 9.56
C ALA A 190 -5.98 -18.43 8.17
N GLY A 191 -5.30 -17.28 8.09
CA GLY A 191 -4.76 -16.74 6.84
C GLY A 191 -5.74 -15.89 6.02
N ASP A 192 -7.04 -15.91 6.32
CA ASP A 192 -8.02 -14.99 5.72
C ASP A 192 -8.10 -13.67 6.48
N TYR A 193 -7.27 -12.70 6.06
CA TYR A 193 -7.26 -11.36 6.67
C TYR A 193 -8.54 -10.58 6.40
N VAL A 194 -9.32 -10.90 5.35
CA VAL A 194 -10.61 -10.26 5.08
C VAL A 194 -11.62 -10.67 6.14
N ALA A 195 -11.77 -11.97 6.35
CA ALA A 195 -12.66 -12.52 7.38
C ALA A 195 -12.20 -12.07 8.78
N GLY A 196 -10.89 -12.16 9.07
CA GLY A 196 -10.32 -11.72 10.35
C GLY A 196 -10.62 -10.26 10.66
N ALA A 197 -10.40 -9.35 9.71
CA ALA A 197 -10.69 -7.92 9.89
C ALA A 197 -12.19 -7.65 10.06
N ASN A 198 -13.06 -8.33 9.32
CA ASN A 198 -14.51 -8.20 9.43
C ASN A 198 -15.01 -8.66 10.81
N LEU A 199 -14.61 -9.85 11.23
CA LEU A 199 -15.01 -10.44 12.50
C LEU A 199 -14.47 -9.64 13.69
N ALA A 200 -13.21 -9.19 13.62
CA ALA A 200 -12.61 -8.35 14.64
C ALA A 200 -13.35 -7.00 14.79
N GLY A 201 -13.81 -6.42 13.68
CA GLY A 201 -14.65 -5.22 13.69
C GLY A 201 -16.03 -5.48 14.29
N PHE A 202 -16.69 -6.55 13.85
CA PHE A 202 -18.04 -6.94 14.33
C PHE A 202 -18.09 -7.20 15.84
N ARG A 203 -17.05 -7.82 16.41
CA ARG A 203 -16.97 -8.11 17.85
C ARG A 203 -16.94 -6.87 18.75
N LYS A 204 -16.67 -5.69 18.19
CA LYS A 204 -16.63 -4.42 18.95
C LYS A 204 -17.99 -3.73 19.02
N VAL A 205 -18.98 -4.20 18.26
CA VAL A 205 -20.34 -3.67 18.23
C VAL A 205 -21.27 -4.54 19.07
#